data_528f20fe3644757a8210f663ce143b45
#
_entry.id   528f20fe3644757a8210f663ce143b45
#
_cell.length_a   1.000
_cell.length_b   1.000
_cell.length_c   1.000
_cell.angle_alpha   90.00
_cell.angle_beta   90.00
_cell.angle_gamma   90.00
#
_symmetry.space_group_name_H-M   'P 1'
#
loop_
_entity.id
_entity.type
_entity.pdbx_description
1 polymer ?
#
loop_
_entity_poly.entity_id
_entity_poly.type
_entity_poly.pdbx_seq_one_letter_code
_entity_poly.pdbx_strand_id
1 'polypeptide(L)'
;MSFDTNTQNLLDNHFFTTAHIRIEKWGTPLFDRVYSIGKQIDFPIFDIASLTKLFTTTAILHLISEGALRENTTIKEIFPRYPSQFHHITVSRLLTHTSGILAWYPLYTQREKSFALILQELGEKYPPTDNLIYSDINFMICGKIIEQISSLPLEQAMQDLVFNPLSLDQTTYHPDTSRAIPTEFGNRIEQKMVEERNLQFTCFRSTDKAMLGECNDGNAYYYFNGIAGHAGIFSTAEDITRLLSLYVDGHSPKYISMHLIAKATTDQGMGRGYGFQMGENYPHSGIGHTGFTGTYAYLNQKLGYTISILTNRLNVAQPRAIQSYRNAIVNEALSLYEK
;
A
#
# COMPACT_ATOMS: atom_id res chain seq x y z
N MET A 1 -22.67 19.45 -0.93
CA MET A 1 -21.41 20.26 -0.95
C MET A 1 -20.49 19.57 -1.94
N SER A 2 -19.91 20.24 -2.93
CA SER A 2 -19.09 19.53 -3.91
C SER A 2 -17.82 18.99 -3.27
N PHE A 3 -17.28 17.85 -3.75
CA PHE A 3 -16.04 17.27 -3.20
C PHE A 3 -14.90 18.28 -3.25
N ASP A 4 -14.91 19.20 -4.20
CA ASP A 4 -14.00 20.33 -4.30
C ASP A 4 -14.11 21.24 -3.07
N THR A 5 -15.32 21.69 -2.72
CA THR A 5 -15.57 22.49 -1.52
C THR A 5 -15.24 21.71 -0.24
N ASN A 6 -15.55 20.43 -0.19
CA ASN A 6 -15.26 19.59 0.97
C ASN A 6 -13.74 19.42 1.16
N THR A 7 -12.98 19.22 0.08
CA THR A 7 -11.52 19.12 0.13
C THR A 7 -10.90 20.43 0.62
N GLN A 8 -11.36 21.57 0.10
CA GLN A 8 -10.86 22.88 0.55
C GLN A 8 -11.15 23.11 2.03
N ASN A 9 -12.37 22.80 2.50
CA ASN A 9 -12.71 22.92 3.92
C ASN A 9 -11.80 22.07 4.83
N LEU A 10 -11.46 20.86 4.42
CA LEU A 10 -10.55 20.01 5.22
C LEU A 10 -9.11 20.53 5.20
N LEU A 11 -8.67 21.09 4.09
CA LEU A 11 -7.38 21.75 3.97
C LEU A 11 -7.32 22.97 4.91
N ASP A 12 -8.32 23.84 4.89
CA ASP A 12 -8.41 25.05 5.72
C ASP A 12 -8.48 24.69 7.23
N ASN A 13 -9.06 23.55 7.56
CA ASN A 13 -9.14 23.02 8.93
C ASN A 13 -7.96 22.10 9.32
N HIS A 14 -6.89 22.10 8.54
CA HIS A 14 -5.64 21.37 8.80
C HIS A 14 -5.84 19.86 9.06
N PHE A 15 -6.65 19.18 8.25
CA PHE A 15 -6.69 17.71 8.22
C PHE A 15 -5.51 17.12 7.44
N PHE A 16 -5.00 17.87 6.50
CA PHE A 16 -3.80 17.64 5.71
C PHE A 16 -3.30 18.99 5.17
N THR A 17 -2.08 19.06 4.67
CA THR A 17 -1.54 20.27 4.04
C THR A 17 -1.52 20.20 2.53
N THR A 18 -1.64 18.99 1.98
CA THR A 18 -1.71 18.75 0.53
C THR A 18 -2.64 17.58 0.24
N ALA A 19 -3.44 17.70 -0.81
CA ALA A 19 -4.24 16.63 -1.37
C ALA A 19 -4.13 16.60 -2.89
N HIS A 20 -4.17 15.41 -3.49
CA HIS A 20 -4.31 15.21 -4.92
C HIS A 20 -5.44 14.20 -5.16
N ILE A 21 -6.46 14.61 -5.90
CA ILE A 21 -7.61 13.78 -6.25
C ILE A 21 -7.61 13.56 -7.74
N ARG A 22 -7.62 12.29 -8.15
CA ARG A 22 -7.81 11.90 -9.54
C ARG A 22 -8.94 10.88 -9.65
N ILE A 23 -9.84 11.09 -10.60
CA ILE A 23 -11.00 10.26 -10.90
C ILE A 23 -10.95 9.90 -12.38
N GLU A 24 -11.01 8.62 -12.69
CA GLU A 24 -11.10 8.13 -14.06
C GLU A 24 -12.28 7.17 -14.20
N LYS A 25 -12.84 7.10 -15.41
CA LYS A 25 -13.84 6.10 -15.79
C LYS A 25 -13.37 5.42 -17.08
N TRP A 26 -13.20 4.11 -17.03
CA TRP A 26 -12.68 3.31 -18.14
C TRP A 26 -11.37 3.88 -18.71
N GLY A 27 -10.45 4.30 -17.82
CA GLY A 27 -9.17 4.90 -18.17
C GLY A 27 -9.24 6.33 -18.71
N THR A 28 -10.44 6.94 -18.79
CA THR A 28 -10.60 8.34 -19.20
C THR A 28 -10.63 9.24 -17.99
N PRO A 29 -9.72 10.23 -17.86
CA PRO A 29 -9.73 11.18 -16.76
C PRO A 29 -11.01 12.04 -16.77
N LEU A 30 -11.71 12.09 -15.64
CA LEU A 30 -12.88 12.93 -15.40
C LEU A 30 -12.58 14.10 -14.49
N PHE A 31 -11.63 13.90 -13.56
CA PHE A 31 -11.20 14.93 -12.61
C PHE A 31 -9.74 14.69 -12.22
N ASP A 32 -8.98 15.77 -12.13
CA ASP A 32 -7.58 15.75 -11.69
C ASP A 32 -7.23 17.10 -11.07
N ARG A 33 -6.98 17.13 -9.75
CA ARG A 33 -6.71 18.38 -9.05
C ARG A 33 -5.84 18.22 -7.82
N VAL A 34 -4.86 19.11 -7.70
CA VAL A 34 -4.01 19.27 -6.52
C VAL A 34 -4.52 20.44 -5.67
N TYR A 35 -4.56 20.25 -4.36
CA TYR A 35 -4.88 21.25 -3.34
C TYR A 35 -3.70 21.34 -2.38
N SER A 36 -3.27 22.55 -2.01
CA SER A 36 -2.13 22.74 -1.13
C SER A 36 -2.23 24.04 -0.33
N ILE A 37 -1.77 24.00 0.91
CA ILE A 37 -1.50 25.20 1.69
C ILE A 37 -0.09 25.68 1.33
N GLY A 38 0.03 26.89 0.84
CA GLY A 38 1.32 27.48 0.44
C GLY A 38 1.72 27.16 -0.99
N LYS A 39 2.99 26.75 -1.19
CA LYS A 39 3.51 26.51 -2.55
C LYS A 39 2.84 25.30 -3.19
N GLN A 40 2.25 25.50 -4.35
CA GLN A 40 1.78 24.40 -5.19
C GLN A 40 2.97 23.67 -5.81
N ILE A 41 2.92 22.34 -5.80
CA ILE A 41 3.90 21.48 -6.42
C ILE A 41 3.24 20.84 -7.64
N ASP A 42 3.85 21.00 -8.79
CA ASP A 42 3.41 20.36 -10.01
C ASP A 42 3.75 18.85 -9.96
N PHE A 43 2.77 18.01 -10.28
CA PHE A 43 2.93 16.55 -10.26
C PHE A 43 3.49 16.01 -8.93
N PRO A 44 2.80 16.26 -7.81
CA PRO A 44 3.29 15.88 -6.48
C PRO A 44 3.42 14.37 -6.34
N ILE A 45 4.51 13.94 -5.70
CA ILE A 45 4.80 12.54 -5.40
C ILE A 45 4.56 12.30 -3.91
N PHE A 46 3.74 11.33 -3.58
CA PHE A 46 3.37 10.99 -2.21
C PHE A 46 3.99 9.66 -1.76
N ASP A 47 4.42 9.59 -0.52
CA ASP A 47 4.59 8.30 0.16
C ASP A 47 3.22 7.62 0.25
N ILE A 48 3.05 6.55 -0.51
CA ILE A 48 1.76 5.86 -0.62
C ILE A 48 1.53 4.83 0.48
N ALA A 49 2.50 4.66 1.38
CA ALA A 49 2.41 3.73 2.51
C ALA A 49 1.90 2.34 2.08
N SER A 50 0.85 1.84 2.73
CA SER A 50 0.28 0.51 2.44
C SER A 50 -0.35 0.34 1.06
N LEU A 51 -0.53 1.40 0.25
CA LEU A 51 -0.89 1.19 -1.16
C LEU A 51 0.24 0.45 -1.92
N THR A 52 1.49 0.47 -1.41
CA THR A 52 2.60 -0.38 -1.86
C THR A 52 2.18 -1.84 -2.01
N LYS A 53 1.28 -2.32 -1.16
CA LYS A 53 0.78 -3.70 -1.20
C LYS A 53 0.04 -4.04 -2.50
N LEU A 54 -0.61 -3.06 -3.14
CA LEU A 54 -1.24 -3.25 -4.45
C LEU A 54 -0.20 -3.52 -5.54
N PHE A 55 0.93 -2.80 -5.50
CA PHE A 55 2.04 -2.99 -6.43
C PHE A 55 2.73 -4.35 -6.21
N THR A 56 2.98 -4.70 -4.95
CA THR A 56 3.53 -6.02 -4.57
C THR A 56 2.59 -7.16 -4.99
N THR A 57 1.28 -6.98 -4.79
CA THR A 57 0.27 -7.93 -5.29
C THR A 57 0.36 -8.09 -6.79
N THR A 58 0.43 -6.99 -7.53
CA THR A 58 0.53 -6.98 -9.00
C THR A 58 1.75 -7.77 -9.46
N ALA A 59 2.92 -7.59 -8.83
CA ALA A 59 4.13 -8.37 -9.12
C ALA A 59 3.92 -9.88 -8.86
N ILE A 60 3.35 -10.24 -7.71
CA ILE A 60 3.07 -11.65 -7.38
C ILE A 60 2.09 -12.27 -8.39
N LEU A 61 1.01 -11.56 -8.75
CA LEU A 61 0.03 -12.06 -9.72
C LEU A 61 0.62 -12.20 -11.13
N HIS A 62 1.52 -11.30 -11.51
CA HIS A 62 2.28 -11.42 -12.75
C HIS A 62 3.17 -12.67 -12.75
N LEU A 63 3.95 -12.91 -11.69
CA LEU A 63 4.78 -14.11 -11.55
C LEU A 63 3.95 -15.40 -11.56
N ILE A 64 2.73 -15.38 -11.00
CA ILE A 64 1.82 -16.53 -11.09
C ILE A 64 1.32 -16.71 -12.53
N SER A 65 0.99 -15.64 -13.23
CA SER A 65 0.53 -15.68 -14.63
C SER A 65 1.58 -16.24 -15.58
N GLU A 66 2.86 -15.91 -15.33
CA GLU A 66 4.01 -16.44 -16.07
C GLU A 66 4.38 -17.89 -15.67
N GLY A 67 3.70 -18.47 -14.66
CA GLY A 67 3.97 -19.83 -14.20
C GLY A 67 5.22 -19.97 -13.31
N ALA A 68 5.88 -18.87 -12.95
CA ALA A 68 7.03 -18.87 -12.06
C ALA A 68 6.66 -19.12 -10.59
N LEU A 69 5.41 -18.91 -10.24
CA LEU A 69 4.85 -19.08 -8.90
C LEU A 69 3.44 -19.68 -8.99
N ARG A 70 2.90 -20.22 -7.91
CA ARG A 70 1.50 -20.67 -7.80
C ARG A 70 0.83 -20.09 -6.57
N GLU A 71 -0.50 -19.90 -6.62
CA GLU A 71 -1.30 -19.39 -5.48
C GLU A 71 -1.15 -20.26 -4.23
N ASN A 72 -1.04 -21.57 -4.41
CA ASN A 72 -0.89 -22.55 -3.35
C ASN A 72 0.57 -22.90 -3.01
N THR A 73 1.55 -22.25 -3.65
CA THR A 73 2.96 -22.40 -3.25
C THR A 73 3.12 -21.96 -1.80
N THR A 74 3.75 -22.81 -1.01
CA THR A 74 3.92 -22.59 0.44
C THR A 74 5.21 -21.87 0.77
N ILE A 75 5.27 -21.23 1.93
CA ILE A 75 6.51 -20.63 2.44
C ILE A 75 7.62 -21.69 2.52
N LYS A 76 7.30 -22.94 2.88
CA LYS A 76 8.29 -24.03 2.94
C LYS A 76 8.95 -24.29 1.59
N GLU A 77 8.19 -24.25 0.50
CA GLU A 77 8.71 -24.50 -0.85
C GLU A 77 9.69 -23.40 -1.30
N ILE A 78 9.44 -22.15 -0.90
CA ILE A 78 10.25 -20.99 -1.30
C ILE A 78 11.41 -20.76 -0.31
N PHE A 79 11.11 -20.85 0.99
CA PHE A 79 12.02 -20.58 2.09
C PHE A 79 12.07 -21.75 3.10
N PRO A 80 12.70 -22.86 2.76
CA PRO A 80 12.74 -24.06 3.63
C PRO A 80 13.41 -23.80 4.98
N ARG A 81 14.17 -22.71 5.10
CA ARG A 81 14.86 -22.30 6.36
C ARG A 81 14.04 -21.33 7.22
N TYR A 82 12.85 -20.91 6.74
CA TYR A 82 11.94 -20.11 7.57
C TYR A 82 11.31 -20.99 8.66
N PRO A 83 10.75 -20.38 9.73
CA PRO A 83 10.18 -21.14 10.85
C PRO A 83 9.11 -22.13 10.40
N SER A 84 9.16 -23.33 11.00
CA SER A 84 8.20 -24.41 10.65
C SER A 84 6.75 -24.02 10.88
N GLN A 85 6.48 -23.10 11.82
CA GLN A 85 5.13 -22.54 12.07
C GLN A 85 4.55 -21.83 10.84
N PHE A 86 5.39 -21.31 9.95
CA PHE A 86 4.97 -20.60 8.72
C PHE A 86 4.95 -21.51 7.50
N HIS A 87 5.49 -22.72 7.57
CA HIS A 87 5.71 -23.60 6.42
C HIS A 87 4.45 -23.93 5.62
N HIS A 88 3.29 -24.01 6.27
CA HIS A 88 2.00 -24.34 5.63
C HIS A 88 1.30 -23.13 5.00
N ILE A 89 1.80 -21.92 5.24
CA ILE A 89 1.18 -20.69 4.73
C ILE A 89 1.44 -20.58 3.23
N THR A 90 0.39 -20.37 2.46
CA THR A 90 0.45 -20.22 1.02
C THR A 90 0.55 -18.75 0.60
N VAL A 91 0.98 -18.51 -0.65
CA VAL A 91 1.00 -17.17 -1.27
C VAL A 91 -0.39 -16.53 -1.21
N SER A 92 -1.45 -17.29 -1.52
CA SER A 92 -2.83 -16.78 -1.44
C SER A 92 -3.21 -16.31 -0.03
N ARG A 93 -2.81 -17.03 1.02
CA ARG A 93 -3.07 -16.64 2.41
C ARG A 93 -2.30 -15.37 2.83
N LEU A 94 -1.12 -15.15 2.27
CA LEU A 94 -0.39 -13.88 2.46
C LEU A 94 -1.13 -12.70 1.83
N LEU A 95 -1.57 -12.85 0.57
CA LEU A 95 -2.27 -11.81 -0.20
C LEU A 95 -3.64 -11.43 0.38
N THR A 96 -4.33 -12.37 1.04
CA THR A 96 -5.65 -12.16 1.65
C THR A 96 -5.60 -11.81 3.12
N HIS A 97 -4.41 -11.73 3.73
CA HIS A 97 -4.25 -11.55 5.18
C HIS A 97 -4.91 -12.66 6.04
N THR A 98 -5.07 -13.86 5.49
CA THR A 98 -5.61 -15.03 6.21
C THR A 98 -4.52 -15.99 6.69
N SER A 99 -3.27 -15.55 6.70
CA SER A 99 -2.12 -16.32 7.18
C SER A 99 -2.10 -16.49 8.71
N GLY A 100 -2.83 -15.63 9.45
CA GLY A 100 -2.79 -15.58 10.91
C GLY A 100 -1.48 -15.04 11.50
N ILE A 101 -0.56 -14.54 10.67
CA ILE A 101 0.70 -13.94 11.13
C ILE A 101 0.41 -12.62 11.84
N LEU A 102 1.16 -12.32 12.90
CA LEU A 102 1.11 -11.09 13.68
C LEU A 102 1.00 -9.84 12.77
N ALA A 103 0.14 -8.90 13.14
CA ALA A 103 -0.14 -7.71 12.35
C ALA A 103 1.10 -6.86 12.08
N TRP A 104 1.86 -6.55 13.12
CA TRP A 104 3.01 -5.65 13.07
C TRP A 104 3.97 -5.92 14.23
N TYR A 105 5.25 -5.76 13.97
CA TYR A 105 6.32 -5.76 14.97
C TYR A 105 7.41 -4.79 14.50
N PRO A 106 8.02 -3.97 15.38
CA PRO A 106 9.09 -3.04 14.99
C PRO A 106 10.42 -3.81 14.80
N LEU A 107 10.63 -4.38 13.62
CA LEU A 107 11.81 -5.18 13.26
C LEU A 107 13.11 -4.41 13.51
N TYR A 108 13.08 -3.11 13.34
CA TYR A 108 14.23 -2.22 13.52
C TYR A 108 14.75 -2.15 14.96
N THR A 109 13.98 -2.60 15.94
CA THR A 109 14.47 -2.77 17.33
C THR A 109 15.47 -3.92 17.44
N GLN A 110 15.58 -4.76 16.41
CA GLN A 110 16.46 -5.91 16.30
C GLN A 110 17.18 -5.92 14.92
N ARG A 111 17.53 -4.74 14.41
CA ARG A 111 18.05 -4.56 13.04
C ARG A 111 19.36 -5.31 12.74
N GLU A 112 20.08 -5.77 13.76
CA GLU A 112 21.27 -6.61 13.65
C GLU A 112 20.94 -8.07 13.29
N LYS A 113 19.69 -8.50 13.48
CA LYS A 113 19.24 -9.86 13.15
C LYS A 113 18.74 -9.95 11.72
N SER A 114 18.91 -11.11 11.10
CA SER A 114 18.30 -11.40 9.81
C SER A 114 16.77 -11.50 9.93
N PHE A 115 16.05 -11.21 8.84
CA PHE A 115 14.59 -11.31 8.80
C PHE A 115 14.10 -12.71 9.17
N ALA A 116 14.79 -13.77 8.70
CA ALA A 116 14.45 -15.15 9.03
C ALA A 116 14.56 -15.44 10.55
N LEU A 117 15.59 -14.90 11.21
CA LEU A 117 15.79 -15.08 12.66
C LEU A 117 14.68 -14.33 13.44
N ILE A 118 14.36 -13.10 13.05
CA ILE A 118 13.26 -12.36 13.69
C ILE A 118 11.93 -13.10 13.49
N LEU A 119 11.66 -13.64 12.30
CA LEU A 119 10.46 -14.44 12.04
C LEU A 119 10.42 -15.69 12.92
N GLN A 120 11.57 -16.33 13.19
CA GLN A 120 11.63 -17.48 14.09
C GLN A 120 11.21 -17.09 15.51
N GLU A 121 11.80 -16.05 16.07
CA GLU A 121 11.45 -15.56 17.41
C GLU A 121 9.97 -15.12 17.50
N LEU A 122 9.48 -14.46 16.48
CA LEU A 122 8.07 -14.06 16.42
C LEU A 122 7.14 -15.26 16.29
N GLY A 123 7.48 -16.26 15.47
CA GLY A 123 6.68 -17.47 15.31
C GLY A 123 6.64 -18.34 16.57
N GLU A 124 7.70 -18.35 17.37
CA GLU A 124 7.75 -19.02 18.68
C GLU A 124 6.90 -18.30 19.73
N LYS A 125 6.95 -16.96 19.75
CA LYS A 125 6.24 -16.13 20.72
C LYS A 125 4.77 -15.89 20.34
N TYR A 126 4.50 -15.73 19.06
CA TYR A 126 3.19 -15.41 18.48
C TYR A 126 2.91 -16.33 17.28
N PRO A 127 2.60 -17.62 17.53
CA PRO A 127 2.35 -18.57 16.43
C PRO A 127 1.15 -18.09 15.57
N PRO A 128 1.20 -18.33 14.26
CA PRO A 128 0.08 -18.02 13.37
C PRO A 128 -1.24 -18.65 13.85
N THR A 129 -2.32 -17.91 13.68
CA THR A 129 -3.69 -18.35 14.04
C THR A 129 -4.52 -18.58 12.79
N ASP A 130 -5.77 -19.06 12.94
CA ASP A 130 -6.71 -19.19 11.83
C ASP A 130 -7.52 -17.89 11.59
N ASN A 131 -7.20 -16.80 12.32
CA ASN A 131 -7.92 -15.55 12.18
C ASN A 131 -7.42 -14.74 10.98
N LEU A 132 -8.32 -13.92 10.41
CA LEU A 132 -7.91 -12.84 9.52
C LEU A 132 -7.19 -11.77 10.35
N ILE A 133 -5.92 -11.53 10.05
CA ILE A 133 -5.11 -10.49 10.67
C ILE A 133 -4.48 -9.67 9.56
N TYR A 134 -4.89 -8.40 9.41
CA TYR A 134 -4.18 -7.48 8.53
C TYR A 134 -2.73 -7.39 8.99
N SER A 135 -1.80 -7.91 8.21
CA SER A 135 -0.41 -8.09 8.60
C SER A 135 0.55 -7.46 7.58
N ASP A 136 1.37 -6.53 8.04
CA ASP A 136 2.48 -5.98 7.25
C ASP A 136 3.54 -7.04 7.00
N ILE A 137 3.75 -7.96 7.95
CA ILE A 137 4.73 -9.06 7.83
C ILE A 137 4.39 -9.96 6.63
N ASN A 138 3.11 -10.17 6.31
CA ASN A 138 2.70 -10.89 5.09
C ASN A 138 3.32 -10.28 3.84
N PHE A 139 3.27 -8.98 3.71
CA PHE A 139 3.76 -8.28 2.54
C PHE A 139 5.27 -8.05 2.57
N MET A 140 5.90 -8.04 3.75
CA MET A 140 7.35 -8.17 3.86
C MET A 140 7.82 -9.52 3.29
N ILE A 141 7.11 -10.60 3.62
CA ILE A 141 7.36 -11.95 3.07
C ILE A 141 7.09 -11.96 1.55
N CYS A 142 6.01 -11.33 1.07
CA CYS A 142 5.74 -11.20 -0.37
C CYS A 142 6.89 -10.48 -1.10
N GLY A 143 7.45 -9.42 -0.53
CA GLY A 143 8.64 -8.76 -1.07
C GLY A 143 9.82 -9.73 -1.18
N LYS A 144 10.08 -10.56 -0.16
CA LYS A 144 11.12 -11.58 -0.21
C LYS A 144 10.82 -12.71 -1.21
N ILE A 145 9.55 -13.05 -1.42
CA ILE A 145 9.14 -13.99 -2.48
C ILE A 145 9.49 -13.43 -3.86
N ILE A 146 9.20 -12.16 -4.11
CA ILE A 146 9.54 -11.49 -5.37
C ILE A 146 11.05 -11.55 -5.61
N GLU A 147 11.88 -11.18 -4.61
CA GLU A 147 13.34 -11.26 -4.70
C GLU A 147 13.82 -12.69 -5.01
N GLN A 148 13.27 -13.68 -4.32
CA GLN A 148 13.67 -15.09 -4.48
C GLN A 148 13.33 -15.64 -5.87
N ILE A 149 12.12 -15.34 -6.37
CA ILE A 149 11.65 -15.87 -7.65
C ILE A 149 12.31 -15.16 -8.84
N SER A 150 12.45 -13.82 -8.76
CA SER A 150 13.10 -13.03 -9.80
C SER A 150 14.63 -13.12 -9.79
N SER A 151 15.22 -13.51 -8.66
CA SER A 151 16.66 -13.45 -8.40
C SER A 151 17.25 -12.03 -8.50
N LEU A 152 16.44 -11.01 -8.24
CA LEU A 152 16.80 -9.60 -8.29
C LEU A 152 16.53 -8.94 -6.93
N PRO A 153 17.24 -7.85 -6.56
CA PRO A 153 16.81 -6.98 -5.47
C PRO A 153 15.37 -6.49 -5.71
N LEU A 154 14.60 -6.30 -4.63
CA LEU A 154 13.17 -5.95 -4.74
C LEU A 154 12.90 -4.73 -5.60
N GLU A 155 13.71 -3.68 -5.48
CA GLU A 155 13.56 -2.47 -6.29
C GLU A 155 13.65 -2.76 -7.79
N GLN A 156 14.70 -3.50 -8.21
CA GLN A 156 14.88 -3.88 -9.61
C GLN A 156 13.75 -4.80 -10.09
N ALA A 157 13.37 -5.76 -9.27
CA ALA A 157 12.24 -6.64 -9.58
C ALA A 157 10.94 -5.87 -9.77
N MET A 158 10.65 -4.89 -8.89
CA MET A 158 9.45 -4.05 -9.03
C MET A 158 9.50 -3.17 -10.28
N GLN A 159 10.69 -2.66 -10.62
CA GLN A 159 10.89 -1.90 -11.85
C GLN A 159 10.57 -2.75 -13.08
N ASP A 160 11.13 -3.96 -13.14
CA ASP A 160 11.02 -4.85 -14.31
C ASP A 160 9.64 -5.53 -14.40
N LEU A 161 9.06 -5.91 -13.27
CA LEU A 161 7.79 -6.62 -13.21
C LEU A 161 6.55 -5.72 -13.16
N VAL A 162 6.65 -4.46 -12.72
CA VAL A 162 5.46 -3.62 -12.50
C VAL A 162 5.62 -2.23 -13.12
N PHE A 163 6.66 -1.48 -12.73
CA PHE A 163 6.71 -0.06 -13.07
C PHE A 163 6.87 0.15 -14.58
N ASN A 164 7.88 -0.47 -15.18
CA ASN A 164 8.12 -0.35 -16.62
C ASN A 164 6.98 -0.95 -17.48
N PRO A 165 6.51 -2.21 -17.23
CA PRO A 165 5.48 -2.80 -18.07
C PRO A 165 4.14 -2.05 -18.05
N LEU A 166 3.84 -1.37 -16.93
CA LEU A 166 2.61 -0.59 -16.77
C LEU A 166 2.81 0.90 -17.02
N SER A 167 4.02 1.32 -17.43
CA SER A 167 4.37 2.74 -17.65
C SER A 167 4.07 3.63 -16.44
N LEU A 168 4.45 3.15 -15.25
CA LEU A 168 4.30 3.89 -13.99
C LEU A 168 5.56 4.73 -13.75
N ASP A 169 5.78 5.71 -14.63
CA ASP A 169 7.04 6.42 -14.78
C ASP A 169 7.37 7.33 -13.58
N GLN A 170 6.40 7.62 -12.73
CA GLN A 170 6.57 8.47 -11.54
C GLN A 170 6.53 7.66 -10.24
N THR A 171 6.51 6.33 -10.35
CA THR A 171 6.50 5.41 -9.21
C THR A 171 7.90 4.91 -8.90
N THR A 172 8.33 5.06 -7.63
CA THR A 172 9.73 4.77 -7.24
C THR A 172 9.85 4.56 -5.73
N TYR A 173 10.94 3.93 -5.29
CA TYR A 173 11.37 3.94 -3.88
C TYR A 173 12.24 5.17 -3.54
N HIS A 174 12.77 5.88 -4.54
CA HIS A 174 13.67 7.03 -4.38
C HIS A 174 13.10 8.26 -5.11
N PRO A 175 12.13 8.98 -4.51
CA PRO A 175 11.47 10.10 -5.18
C PRO A 175 12.38 11.31 -5.30
N ASP A 176 12.14 12.11 -6.34
CA ASP A 176 12.69 13.47 -6.41
C ASP A 176 12.11 14.30 -5.26
N THR A 177 12.98 14.72 -4.35
CA THR A 177 12.60 15.49 -3.15
C THR A 177 12.01 16.86 -3.49
N SER A 178 12.28 17.40 -4.67
CA SER A 178 11.69 18.68 -5.11
C SER A 178 10.18 18.56 -5.38
N ARG A 179 9.69 17.35 -5.62
CA ARG A 179 8.29 17.00 -5.90
C ARG A 179 7.63 16.16 -4.79
N ALA A 180 8.45 15.64 -3.89
CA ALA A 180 7.94 14.82 -2.78
C ALA A 180 7.10 15.68 -1.82
N ILE A 181 5.97 15.11 -1.39
CA ILE A 181 5.11 15.74 -0.38
C ILE A 181 5.57 15.30 1.01
N PRO A 182 5.80 16.25 1.94
CA PRO A 182 6.22 15.91 3.28
C PRO A 182 5.15 15.08 4.01
N THR A 183 5.61 14.11 4.80
CA THR A 183 4.75 13.24 5.60
C THR A 183 4.75 13.65 7.08
N GLU A 184 4.98 12.74 8.00
CA GLU A 184 4.99 12.95 9.44
C GLU A 184 6.25 13.71 9.91
N PHE A 185 6.22 14.26 11.13
CA PHE A 185 7.38 14.83 11.84
C PHE A 185 8.08 13.74 12.65
N GLY A 186 9.15 13.14 12.10
CA GLY A 186 9.75 11.95 12.68
C GLY A 186 8.70 10.81 12.79
N ASN A 187 8.98 9.70 13.34
CA ASN A 187 8.01 8.61 13.49
C ASN A 187 7.19 8.73 14.80
N ARG A 188 6.56 9.86 15.11
CA ARG A 188 5.88 10.11 16.39
C ARG A 188 4.87 9.03 16.78
N ILE A 189 4.11 8.54 15.80
CA ILE A 189 3.08 7.51 16.05
C ILE A 189 3.76 6.16 16.33
N GLU A 190 4.74 5.77 15.52
CA GLU A 190 5.49 4.52 15.75
C GLU A 190 6.33 4.57 17.03
N GLN A 191 6.92 5.71 17.40
CA GLN A 191 7.60 5.87 18.68
C GLN A 191 6.69 5.45 19.83
N LYS A 192 5.46 5.99 19.84
CA LYS A 192 4.45 5.65 20.84
C LYS A 192 4.07 4.16 20.78
N MET A 193 3.92 3.58 19.60
CA MET A 193 3.62 2.16 19.43
C MET A 193 4.74 1.25 19.96
N VAL A 194 5.99 1.66 19.86
CA VAL A 194 7.16 0.96 20.40
C VAL A 194 7.18 1.05 21.93
N GLU A 195 6.96 2.25 22.48
CA GLU A 195 6.88 2.50 23.92
C GLU A 195 5.74 1.69 24.57
N GLU A 196 4.57 1.67 23.98
CA GLU A 196 3.41 0.89 24.45
C GLU A 196 3.66 -0.62 24.52
N ARG A 197 4.64 -1.11 23.75
CA ARG A 197 5.09 -2.52 23.75
C ARG A 197 6.26 -2.79 24.67
N ASN A 198 6.70 -1.79 25.45
CA ASN A 198 7.89 -1.85 26.30
C ASN A 198 9.15 -2.22 25.52
N LEU A 199 9.23 -1.79 24.25
CA LEU A 199 10.40 -1.93 23.41
C LEU A 199 11.18 -0.61 23.36
N GLN A 200 12.45 -0.65 22.96
CA GLN A 200 13.30 0.53 22.87
C GLN A 200 13.94 0.62 21.48
N PHE A 201 13.92 1.84 20.94
CA PHE A 201 14.67 2.22 19.75
C PHE A 201 15.09 3.68 19.87
N THR A 202 16.39 3.94 19.81
CA THR A 202 16.97 5.27 20.07
C THR A 202 17.31 6.06 18.79
N CYS A 203 17.17 5.43 17.62
CA CYS A 203 17.57 6.01 16.34
C CYS A 203 16.38 6.54 15.52
N PHE A 204 15.27 6.93 16.15
CA PHE A 204 14.18 7.57 15.43
C PHE A 204 14.62 8.89 14.79
N ARG A 205 14.04 9.19 13.62
CA ARG A 205 14.21 10.48 12.94
C ARG A 205 13.73 11.63 13.83
N SER A 206 14.40 12.80 13.71
CA SER A 206 14.01 14.00 14.46
C SER A 206 12.57 14.40 14.18
N THR A 207 11.86 14.84 15.23
CA THR A 207 10.52 15.41 15.14
C THR A 207 10.50 16.90 14.79
N ASP A 208 11.68 17.54 14.65
CA ASP A 208 11.79 18.98 14.35
C ASP A 208 11.48 19.29 12.88
N LYS A 209 11.60 18.29 12.01
CA LYS A 209 11.37 18.43 10.57
C LYS A 209 10.43 17.34 10.08
N ALA A 210 9.58 17.70 9.13
CA ALA A 210 8.79 16.74 8.39
C ALA A 210 9.69 15.87 7.51
N MET A 211 9.39 14.58 7.44
CA MET A 211 10.07 13.65 6.53
C MET A 211 9.72 14.00 5.08
N LEU A 212 10.71 14.12 4.24
CA LEU A 212 10.59 14.52 2.84
C LEU A 212 11.39 13.57 1.95
N GLY A 213 10.71 12.84 1.08
CA GLY A 213 11.36 11.85 0.20
C GLY A 213 11.88 10.60 0.91
N GLU A 214 11.57 10.45 2.18
CA GLU A 214 11.87 9.27 3.00
C GLU A 214 10.56 8.58 3.39
N CYS A 215 10.48 7.25 3.24
CA CYS A 215 9.25 6.54 3.57
C CYS A 215 8.90 6.66 5.06
N ASN A 216 7.60 6.80 5.34
CA ASN A 216 7.10 6.97 6.70
C ASN A 216 7.25 5.71 7.55
N ASP A 217 6.96 4.54 6.98
CA ASP A 217 6.98 3.27 7.68
C ASP A 217 8.37 2.96 8.24
N GLY A 218 8.46 2.74 9.56
CA GLY A 218 9.72 2.52 10.24
C GLY A 218 10.37 1.18 9.88
N ASN A 219 9.60 0.12 9.64
CA ASN A 219 10.17 -1.14 9.21
C ASN A 219 10.76 -1.03 7.80
N ALA A 220 10.04 -0.38 6.87
CA ALA A 220 10.57 -0.11 5.55
C ALA A 220 11.84 0.74 5.64
N TYR A 221 11.81 1.84 6.39
CA TYR A 221 12.93 2.77 6.47
C TYR A 221 14.16 2.21 7.22
N TYR A 222 13.97 1.81 8.50
CA TYR A 222 15.11 1.47 9.38
C TYR A 222 15.60 0.04 9.22
N TYR A 223 14.76 -0.88 8.74
CA TYR A 223 15.11 -2.29 8.60
C TYR A 223 15.36 -2.70 7.15
N PHE A 224 14.54 -2.22 6.22
CA PHE A 224 14.62 -2.55 4.79
C PHE A 224 15.23 -1.44 3.92
N ASN A 225 15.87 -0.42 4.51
CA ASN A 225 16.53 0.69 3.79
C ASN A 225 15.60 1.40 2.79
N GLY A 226 14.34 1.56 3.13
CA GLY A 226 13.31 2.22 2.31
C GLY A 226 12.58 1.30 1.33
N ILE A 227 13.04 0.07 1.09
CA ILE A 227 12.57 -0.80 0.01
C ILE A 227 11.93 -2.06 0.61
N ALA A 228 10.60 -2.09 0.68
CA ALA A 228 9.88 -3.23 1.25
C ALA A 228 8.58 -3.53 0.50
N GLY A 229 8.09 -4.78 0.60
CA GLY A 229 6.87 -5.18 -0.09
C GLY A 229 5.58 -4.65 0.54
N HIS A 230 5.61 -4.15 1.78
CA HIS A 230 4.44 -3.64 2.49
C HIS A 230 4.30 -2.12 2.46
N ALA A 231 5.41 -1.40 2.26
CA ALA A 231 5.52 0.06 2.25
C ALA A 231 6.83 0.49 1.57
N GLY A 232 7.04 1.80 1.34
CA GLY A 232 8.26 2.39 0.80
C GLY A 232 8.13 2.97 -0.60
N ILE A 233 7.08 2.63 -1.34
CA ILE A 233 6.83 3.23 -2.66
C ILE A 233 6.31 4.65 -2.52
N PHE A 234 6.82 5.52 -3.39
CA PHE A 234 6.30 6.85 -3.67
C PHE A 234 5.66 6.85 -5.06
N SER A 235 4.53 7.54 -5.22
CA SER A 235 3.81 7.55 -6.49
C SER A 235 2.95 8.81 -6.65
N THR A 236 2.38 8.99 -7.84
CA THR A 236 1.41 10.03 -8.18
C THR A 236 -0.01 9.47 -8.23
N ALA A 237 -1.01 10.35 -8.22
CA ALA A 237 -2.40 9.94 -8.38
C ALA A 237 -2.65 9.29 -9.74
N GLU A 238 -1.95 9.73 -10.79
CA GLU A 238 -2.04 9.17 -12.13
C GLU A 238 -1.51 7.73 -12.19
N ASP A 239 -0.32 7.47 -11.66
CA ASP A 239 0.26 6.12 -11.69
C ASP A 239 -0.59 5.12 -10.89
N ILE A 240 -1.19 5.59 -9.77
CA ILE A 240 -2.12 4.75 -8.99
C ILE A 240 -3.37 4.42 -9.79
N THR A 241 -4.03 5.40 -10.43
CA THR A 241 -5.22 5.11 -11.26
C THR A 241 -4.87 4.23 -12.44
N ARG A 242 -3.68 4.39 -13.04
CA ARG A 242 -3.15 3.53 -14.11
C ARG A 242 -2.95 2.08 -13.64
N LEU A 243 -2.35 1.88 -12.46
CA LEU A 243 -2.26 0.55 -11.85
C LEU A 243 -3.65 -0.07 -11.64
N LEU A 244 -4.59 0.70 -11.08
CA LEU A 244 -5.95 0.23 -10.82
C LEU A 244 -6.71 -0.13 -12.09
N SER A 245 -6.46 0.57 -13.21
CA SER A 245 -7.11 0.30 -14.50
C SER A 245 -6.86 -1.12 -15.01
N LEU A 246 -5.71 -1.72 -14.64
CA LEU A 246 -5.43 -3.14 -14.90
C LEU A 246 -6.51 -4.08 -14.35
N TYR A 247 -7.12 -3.71 -13.22
CA TYR A 247 -8.11 -4.52 -12.51
C TYR A 247 -9.56 -4.18 -12.88
N VAL A 248 -9.81 -3.03 -13.53
CA VAL A 248 -11.16 -2.61 -13.96
C VAL A 248 -11.66 -3.47 -15.09
N ASP A 249 -10.89 -3.60 -16.11
CA ASP A 249 -11.35 -4.07 -17.40
C ASP A 249 -10.66 -5.33 -17.89
N GLY A 250 -9.74 -5.90 -17.09
CA GLY A 250 -8.92 -6.99 -17.54
C GLY A 250 -8.13 -6.64 -18.82
N HIS A 251 -7.74 -5.39 -18.97
CA HIS A 251 -7.12 -4.82 -20.16
C HIS A 251 -5.84 -5.53 -20.63
N SER A 252 -5.27 -6.41 -19.80
CA SER A 252 -4.09 -7.14 -20.21
C SER A 252 -4.12 -8.59 -19.71
N PRO A 253 -4.95 -9.45 -20.33
CA PRO A 253 -4.94 -10.89 -20.03
C PRO A 253 -3.59 -11.55 -20.33
N LYS A 254 -2.68 -10.84 -21.03
CA LYS A 254 -1.30 -11.27 -21.23
C LYS A 254 -0.38 -10.93 -20.08
N TYR A 255 -0.72 -9.94 -19.26
CA TYR A 255 0.11 -9.50 -18.14
C TYR A 255 -0.32 -10.16 -16.81
N ILE A 256 -1.61 -10.17 -16.50
CA ILE A 256 -2.21 -10.96 -15.40
C ILE A 256 -3.40 -11.72 -15.96
N SER A 257 -3.50 -13.01 -15.67
CA SER A 257 -4.63 -13.81 -16.13
C SER A 257 -5.96 -13.33 -15.56
N MET A 258 -7.04 -13.44 -16.33
CA MET A 258 -8.39 -13.02 -15.91
C MET A 258 -8.86 -13.72 -14.62
N HIS A 259 -8.45 -14.98 -14.42
CA HIS A 259 -8.73 -15.71 -13.19
C HIS A 259 -8.12 -15.02 -11.95
N LEU A 260 -6.88 -14.56 -12.05
CA LEU A 260 -6.19 -13.87 -10.95
C LEU A 260 -6.72 -12.46 -10.72
N ILE A 261 -7.11 -11.75 -11.79
CA ILE A 261 -7.83 -10.46 -11.65
C ILE A 261 -9.14 -10.68 -10.90
N ALA A 262 -9.93 -11.69 -11.27
CA ALA A 262 -11.16 -12.03 -10.56
C ALA A 262 -10.89 -12.36 -9.07
N LYS A 263 -9.83 -13.12 -8.76
CA LYS A 263 -9.41 -13.40 -7.38
C LYS A 263 -9.01 -12.14 -6.61
N ALA A 264 -8.36 -11.19 -7.26
CA ALA A 264 -7.98 -9.92 -6.65
C ALA A 264 -9.20 -9.03 -6.36
N THR A 265 -10.19 -9.03 -7.25
CA THR A 265 -11.33 -8.11 -7.21
C THR A 265 -12.61 -8.68 -6.61
N THR A 266 -12.63 -9.94 -6.20
CA THR A 266 -13.76 -10.58 -5.51
C THR A 266 -13.38 -11.02 -4.10
N ASP A 267 -14.37 -11.11 -3.23
CA ASP A 267 -14.16 -11.55 -1.83
C ASP A 267 -13.70 -13.01 -1.79
N GLN A 268 -12.49 -13.20 -1.31
CA GLN A 268 -11.90 -14.52 -1.04
C GLN A 268 -12.18 -14.99 0.41
N GLY A 269 -13.00 -14.24 1.12
CA GLY A 269 -13.39 -14.42 2.50
C GLY A 269 -13.06 -13.20 3.36
N MET A 270 -14.01 -12.84 4.23
CA MET A 270 -13.87 -11.76 5.22
C MET A 270 -13.58 -10.36 4.64
N GLY A 271 -14.10 -10.03 3.45
CA GLY A 271 -13.92 -8.73 2.81
C GLY A 271 -12.52 -8.50 2.24
N ARG A 272 -11.86 -9.56 1.77
CA ARG A 272 -10.51 -9.50 1.18
C ARG A 272 -10.45 -10.16 -0.19
N GLY A 273 -9.96 -9.43 -1.19
CA GLY A 273 -9.39 -9.99 -2.40
C GLY A 273 -7.87 -10.13 -2.28
N TYR A 274 -7.18 -10.50 -3.35
CA TYR A 274 -5.72 -10.50 -3.34
C TYR A 274 -5.19 -9.05 -3.33
N GLY A 275 -4.68 -8.64 -2.16
CA GLY A 275 -4.18 -7.28 -1.92
C GLY A 275 -5.25 -6.21 -1.74
N PHE A 276 -6.49 -6.46 -2.13
CA PHE A 276 -7.58 -5.49 -2.01
C PHE A 276 -8.41 -5.66 -0.75
N GLN A 277 -8.90 -4.55 -0.23
CA GLN A 277 -9.87 -4.45 0.86
C GLN A 277 -11.26 -4.17 0.28
N MET A 278 -12.28 -4.67 0.97
CA MET A 278 -13.70 -4.50 0.65
C MET A 278 -14.47 -4.02 1.88
N GLY A 279 -15.76 -3.73 1.73
CA GLY A 279 -16.65 -3.35 2.82
C GLY A 279 -16.91 -1.85 2.91
N GLU A 280 -17.32 -1.37 4.08
CA GLU A 280 -17.86 -0.02 4.32
C GLU A 280 -16.95 1.15 3.89
N ASN A 281 -15.64 0.91 3.87
CA ASN A 281 -14.67 1.91 3.43
C ASN A 281 -14.64 2.10 1.90
N TYR A 282 -15.37 1.28 1.15
CA TYR A 282 -15.40 1.27 -0.32
C TYR A 282 -16.86 1.27 -0.80
N PRO A 283 -17.52 2.47 -0.86
CA PRO A 283 -18.94 2.60 -1.25
C PRO A 283 -19.26 1.94 -2.60
N HIS A 284 -20.53 1.65 -2.84
CA HIS A 284 -21.06 1.10 -4.10
C HIS A 284 -20.41 -0.24 -4.50
N SER A 285 -20.10 -1.11 -3.53
CA SER A 285 -19.41 -2.37 -3.77
C SER A 285 -18.04 -2.21 -4.45
N GLY A 286 -17.42 -1.06 -4.24
CA GLY A 286 -16.05 -0.84 -4.64
C GLY A 286 -15.06 -1.62 -3.78
N ILE A 287 -13.81 -1.62 -4.22
CA ILE A 287 -12.68 -2.23 -3.53
C ILE A 287 -11.50 -1.27 -3.56
N GLY A 288 -10.47 -1.52 -2.79
CA GLY A 288 -9.29 -0.67 -2.83
C GLY A 288 -8.31 -0.94 -1.70
N HIS A 289 -7.56 0.08 -1.35
CA HIS A 289 -6.67 0.03 -0.19
C HIS A 289 -6.49 1.42 0.43
N THR A 290 -6.23 1.47 1.74
CA THR A 290 -5.88 2.69 2.45
C THR A 290 -4.39 2.72 2.77
N GLY A 291 -3.77 3.92 2.76
CA GLY A 291 -2.41 4.15 3.23
C GLY A 291 -2.39 4.93 4.54
N PHE A 292 -1.45 4.58 5.40
CA PHE A 292 -1.29 5.17 6.74
C PHE A 292 -1.04 6.69 6.67
N THR A 293 -0.25 7.13 5.71
CA THR A 293 0.08 8.54 5.43
C THR A 293 -1.11 9.39 5.03
N GLY A 294 -2.23 8.77 4.63
CA GLY A 294 -3.46 9.47 4.23
C GLY A 294 -3.90 9.14 2.81
N THR A 295 -3.21 8.25 2.14
CA THR A 295 -3.49 7.84 0.76
C THR A 295 -4.64 6.83 0.69
N TYR A 296 -5.32 6.78 -0.47
CA TYR A 296 -6.47 5.93 -0.71
C TYR A 296 -6.58 5.63 -2.20
N ALA A 297 -6.76 4.37 -2.51
CA ALA A 297 -7.04 3.86 -3.84
C ALA A 297 -8.41 3.19 -3.84
N TYR A 298 -9.25 3.52 -4.81
CA TYR A 298 -10.60 2.97 -4.98
C TYR A 298 -10.78 2.48 -6.41
N LEU A 299 -11.43 1.36 -6.54
CA LEU A 299 -11.78 0.71 -7.79
C LEU A 299 -13.21 0.22 -7.73
N ASN A 300 -14.01 0.53 -8.75
CA ASN A 300 -15.29 -0.12 -9.00
C ASN A 300 -15.23 -0.79 -10.37
N GLN A 301 -15.00 -2.09 -10.40
CA GLN A 301 -14.83 -2.86 -11.61
C GLN A 301 -16.06 -2.82 -12.51
N LYS A 302 -17.26 -2.92 -11.91
CA LYS A 302 -18.53 -2.95 -12.64
C LYS A 302 -18.86 -1.62 -13.32
N LEU A 303 -18.53 -0.50 -12.66
CA LEU A 303 -18.84 0.86 -13.16
C LEU A 303 -17.65 1.49 -13.88
N GLY A 304 -16.49 0.85 -13.88
CA GLY A 304 -15.29 1.31 -14.56
C GLY A 304 -14.55 2.46 -13.88
N TYR A 305 -14.83 2.74 -12.59
CA TYR A 305 -14.17 3.84 -11.88
C TYR A 305 -12.87 3.41 -11.22
N THR A 306 -11.86 4.25 -11.40
CA THR A 306 -10.65 4.26 -10.58
C THR A 306 -10.47 5.63 -9.95
N ILE A 307 -10.26 5.68 -8.64
CA ILE A 307 -10.12 6.93 -7.89
C ILE A 307 -8.89 6.84 -7.00
N SER A 308 -8.02 7.83 -7.11
CA SER A 308 -6.89 8.04 -6.21
C SER A 308 -7.12 9.32 -5.40
N ILE A 309 -7.04 9.21 -4.06
CA ILE A 309 -7.10 10.35 -3.15
C ILE A 309 -5.83 10.30 -2.31
N LEU A 310 -4.87 11.14 -2.64
CA LEU A 310 -3.60 11.21 -1.95
C LEU A 310 -3.61 12.42 -1.02
N THR A 311 -3.37 12.23 0.26
CA THR A 311 -3.22 13.30 1.25
C THR A 311 -2.04 13.01 2.15
N ASN A 312 -1.48 14.06 2.75
CA ASN A 312 -0.45 13.95 3.78
C ASN A 312 -1.02 14.23 5.17
N ARG A 313 -2.07 13.49 5.56
CA ARG A 313 -2.80 13.70 6.84
C ARG A 313 -1.93 13.61 8.10
N LEU A 314 -0.73 13.06 8.01
CA LEU A 314 0.22 13.00 9.14
C LEU A 314 1.06 14.27 9.27
N ASN A 315 1.08 15.13 8.24
CA ASN A 315 1.83 16.39 8.24
C ASN A 315 1.07 17.53 8.93
N VAL A 316 0.46 17.22 10.06
CA VAL A 316 -0.29 18.16 10.88
C VAL A 316 -0.03 17.88 12.36
N ALA A 317 -0.31 18.85 13.22
CA ALA A 317 -0.07 18.72 14.67
C ALA A 317 -0.85 17.54 15.29
N GLN A 318 -2.10 17.36 14.87
CA GLN A 318 -3.00 16.31 15.38
C GLN A 318 -3.65 15.57 14.21
N PRO A 319 -3.05 14.46 13.74
CA PRO A 319 -3.62 13.64 12.67
C PRO A 319 -5.01 13.10 13.04
N ARG A 320 -5.97 13.26 12.11
CA ARG A 320 -7.36 12.83 12.26
C ARG A 320 -7.74 11.78 11.24
N ALA A 321 -8.80 11.01 11.53
CA ALA A 321 -9.39 10.09 10.57
C ALA A 321 -10.07 10.87 9.42
N ILE A 322 -9.89 10.40 8.19
CA ILE A 322 -10.44 11.02 6.96
C ILE A 322 -11.28 10.05 6.13
N GLN A 323 -11.75 8.94 6.72
CA GLN A 323 -12.49 7.94 5.95
C GLN A 323 -13.85 8.47 5.45
N SER A 324 -14.56 9.24 6.27
CA SER A 324 -15.81 9.89 5.85
C SER A 324 -15.62 10.83 4.66
N TYR A 325 -14.51 11.55 4.62
CA TYR A 325 -14.12 12.39 3.49
C TYR A 325 -13.88 11.57 2.22
N ARG A 326 -13.14 10.46 2.32
CA ARG A 326 -12.88 9.54 1.19
C ARG A 326 -14.19 8.99 0.62
N ASN A 327 -15.08 8.51 1.49
CA ASN A 327 -16.39 8.02 1.11
C ASN A 327 -17.26 9.10 0.46
N ALA A 328 -17.22 10.35 0.96
CA ALA A 328 -17.95 11.46 0.38
C ALA A 328 -17.48 11.77 -1.05
N ILE A 329 -16.16 11.77 -1.30
CA ILE A 329 -15.63 11.97 -2.67
C ILE A 329 -16.11 10.86 -3.58
N VAL A 330 -16.01 9.59 -3.18
CA VAL A 330 -16.45 8.47 -4.01
C VAL A 330 -17.94 8.57 -4.33
N ASN A 331 -18.79 8.78 -3.31
CA ASN A 331 -20.24 8.89 -3.48
C ASN A 331 -20.63 10.03 -4.44
N GLU A 332 -19.98 11.18 -4.30
CA GLU A 332 -20.25 12.33 -5.16
C GLU A 332 -19.72 12.12 -6.57
N ALA A 333 -18.51 11.56 -6.74
CA ALA A 333 -17.95 11.25 -8.04
C ALA A 333 -18.88 10.33 -8.84
N LEU A 334 -19.35 9.23 -8.23
CA LEU A 334 -20.26 8.33 -8.89
C LEU A 334 -21.60 9.02 -9.22
N SER A 335 -22.15 9.81 -8.29
CA SER A 335 -23.41 10.56 -8.53
C SER A 335 -23.31 11.58 -9.67
N LEU A 336 -22.16 12.23 -9.85
CA LEU A 336 -21.97 13.25 -10.88
C LEU A 336 -21.74 12.66 -12.28
N TYR A 337 -21.04 11.55 -12.36
CA TYR A 337 -20.55 10.99 -13.63
C TYR A 337 -21.30 9.74 -14.09
N GLU A 338 -22.34 9.29 -13.37
CA GLU A 338 -23.24 8.20 -13.78
C GLU A 338 -24.51 8.67 -14.51
N LYS A 339 -24.66 9.97 -14.74
CA LYS A 339 -25.83 10.55 -15.41
C LYS A 339 -25.73 10.45 -16.93
#